data_a618db526bfe5aceb76f10a09a574103
#
_entry.id   a618db526bfe5aceb76f10a09a574103
#
_cell.length_a   1.000
_cell.length_b   1.000
_cell.length_c   1.000
_cell.angle_alpha   90.00
_cell.angle_beta   90.00
_cell.angle_gamma   90.00
#
_symmetry.space_group_name_H-M   'P 1'
#
loop_
_entity.id
_entity.type
_entity.pdbx_description
1 polymer ?
#
loop_
_entity_poly.entity_id
_entity_poly.type
_entity_poly.pdbx_seq_one_letter_code
_entity_poly.pdbx_strand_id
1 'polypeptide(L)'
;NTNRLVYKIIVQKAFFKSGTENDVIAKTLKILQNNDQKWIDTLPVSKTAPYKFTGDDDEIDTLRSKLELGVYATAENCMNALYEKFEISDSYGQEMRRYIAGVRYEMLIRDFSYQNRYTLAEDVSVQTVIELKEQSFMLGGIDIIEEAIRQYDGKDFIPQVVGRIGAISAEEYAELSDKGYSLNDT
;
A
#
# COMPACT_ATOMS: atom_id res chain seq x y z
N ASN A 1 6.95 -27.94 -1.90
CA ASN A 1 6.85 -26.74 -1.04
C ASN A 1 8.24 -26.14 -0.86
N THR A 2 8.49 -25.02 -1.52
CA THR A 2 9.74 -24.27 -1.37
C THR A 2 9.43 -22.97 -0.64
N ASN A 3 10.28 -22.58 0.31
CA ASN A 3 10.21 -21.24 0.89
C ASN A 3 10.95 -20.30 -0.04
N ARG A 4 10.29 -19.22 -0.48
CA ARG A 4 10.91 -18.12 -1.22
C ARG A 4 11.02 -16.91 -0.31
N LEU A 5 12.20 -16.29 -0.30
CA LEU A 5 12.40 -15.01 0.36
C LEU A 5 11.88 -13.88 -0.55
N VAL A 6 11.08 -13.01 0.01
CA VAL A 6 10.60 -11.81 -0.65
C VAL A 6 11.00 -10.59 0.17
N TYR A 7 11.27 -9.49 -0.53
CA TYR A 7 11.59 -8.22 0.12
C TYR A 7 10.40 -7.28 0.00
N LYS A 8 10.05 -6.64 1.10
CA LYS A 8 9.00 -5.61 1.17
C LYS A 8 9.63 -4.27 1.54
N ILE A 9 9.17 -3.21 0.91
CA ILE A 9 9.53 -1.84 1.26
C ILE A 9 8.47 -1.30 2.20
N ILE A 10 8.92 -0.95 3.40
CA ILE A 10 8.07 -0.43 4.48
C ILE A 10 8.37 1.04 4.69
N VAL A 11 7.33 1.81 4.93
CA VAL A 11 7.42 3.22 5.32
C VAL A 11 7.07 3.35 6.80
N GLN A 12 7.93 4.03 7.56
CA GLN A 12 7.80 4.22 9.00
C GLN A 12 7.83 5.71 9.35
N LYS A 13 6.75 6.21 9.94
CA LYS A 13 6.59 7.63 10.26
C LYS A 13 7.64 8.16 11.22
N ALA A 14 8.09 7.32 12.15
CA ALA A 14 9.05 7.70 13.18
C ALA A 14 10.43 8.14 12.64
N PHE A 15 10.79 7.71 11.43
CA PHE A 15 12.11 7.95 10.86
C PHE A 15 12.10 9.01 9.74
N PHE A 16 10.94 9.57 9.41
CA PHE A 16 10.90 10.73 8.53
C PHE A 16 11.43 11.98 9.23
N LYS A 17 12.25 12.73 8.52
CA LYS A 17 12.51 14.13 8.85
C LYS A 17 11.26 14.95 8.48
N SER A 18 10.79 15.78 9.38
CA SER A 18 9.63 16.65 9.11
C SER A 18 9.82 17.46 7.82
N GLY A 19 8.80 17.42 6.95
CA GLY A 19 8.78 18.11 5.67
C GLY A 19 9.57 17.45 4.54
N THR A 20 10.17 16.27 4.76
CA THR A 20 10.92 15.54 3.72
C THR A 20 10.16 14.36 3.11
N GLU A 21 8.96 14.10 3.58
CA GLU A 21 8.19 12.90 3.23
C GLU A 21 7.98 12.77 1.71
N ASN A 22 7.58 13.85 1.04
CA ASN A 22 7.36 13.83 -0.40
C ASN A 22 8.65 13.60 -1.19
N ASP A 23 9.77 14.18 -0.74
CA ASP A 23 11.07 13.99 -1.37
C ASP A 23 11.56 12.55 -1.23
N VAL A 24 11.41 11.96 -0.05
CA VAL A 24 11.77 10.56 0.20
C VAL A 24 10.88 9.63 -0.64
N ILE A 25 9.57 9.87 -0.67
CA ILE A 25 8.65 9.10 -1.51
C ILE A 25 9.05 9.21 -2.98
N ALA A 26 9.29 10.43 -3.49
CA ALA A 26 9.67 10.64 -4.88
C ALA A 26 10.95 9.91 -5.26
N LYS A 27 12.00 9.97 -4.42
CA LYS A 27 13.25 9.26 -4.63
C LYS A 27 13.05 7.74 -4.63
N THR A 28 12.29 7.23 -3.66
CA THR A 28 11.99 5.80 -3.58
C THR A 28 11.22 5.31 -4.80
N LEU A 29 10.18 6.04 -5.22
CA LEU A 29 9.40 5.72 -6.40
C LEU A 29 10.24 5.74 -7.68
N LYS A 30 11.19 6.68 -7.78
CA LYS A 30 12.11 6.74 -8.92
C LYS A 30 13.03 5.52 -8.99
N ILE A 31 13.53 5.04 -7.84
CA ILE A 31 14.32 3.81 -7.77
C ILE A 31 13.47 2.60 -8.19
N LEU A 32 12.24 2.50 -7.68
CA LEU A 32 11.30 1.46 -8.07
C LEU A 32 11.01 1.47 -9.57
N GLN A 33 10.74 2.64 -10.13
CA GLN A 33 10.46 2.84 -11.55
C GLN A 33 11.65 2.45 -12.43
N ASN A 34 12.88 2.86 -12.06
CA ASN A 34 14.10 2.53 -12.78
C ASN A 34 14.40 1.02 -12.79
N ASN A 35 13.90 0.28 -11.80
CA ASN A 35 14.08 -1.17 -11.69
C ASN A 35 12.82 -1.95 -12.11
N ASP A 36 11.88 -1.33 -12.82
CA ASP A 36 10.61 -1.94 -13.26
C ASP A 36 9.80 -2.58 -12.13
N GLN A 37 9.92 -2.02 -10.92
CA GLN A 37 9.19 -2.51 -9.75
C GLN A 37 7.85 -1.79 -9.59
N LYS A 38 6.85 -2.55 -9.15
CA LYS A 38 5.52 -2.02 -8.85
C LYS A 38 5.43 -1.60 -7.39
N TRP A 39 4.59 -0.63 -7.11
CA TRP A 39 4.21 -0.24 -5.74
C TRP A 39 2.69 -0.22 -5.60
N ILE A 40 2.23 -0.18 -4.36
CA ILE A 40 0.80 -0.14 -4.04
C ILE A 40 0.27 1.27 -4.32
N ASP A 41 -0.72 1.37 -5.20
CA ASP A 41 -1.39 2.61 -5.57
C ASP A 41 -2.83 2.28 -5.96
N THR A 42 -3.74 2.39 -5.00
CA THR A 42 -5.18 2.15 -5.19
C THR A 42 -5.99 3.44 -5.32
N LEU A 43 -5.32 4.60 -5.50
CA LEU A 43 -6.02 5.86 -5.74
C LEU A 43 -6.93 5.74 -6.98
N PRO A 44 -8.27 5.86 -6.82
CA PRO A 44 -9.23 5.60 -7.91
C PRO A 44 -9.31 6.74 -8.92
N VAL A 45 -8.14 7.20 -9.39
CA VAL A 45 -7.97 8.28 -10.37
C VAL A 45 -6.91 7.88 -11.38
N SER A 46 -7.12 8.23 -12.64
CA SER A 46 -6.18 7.94 -13.75
C SER A 46 -4.75 8.39 -13.44
N LYS A 47 -3.77 7.71 -14.05
CA LYS A 47 -2.35 8.02 -13.86
C LYS A 47 -1.92 9.32 -14.56
N THR A 48 -2.65 9.73 -15.58
CA THR A 48 -2.35 10.90 -16.42
C THR A 48 -3.52 11.85 -16.49
N ALA A 49 -3.24 13.14 -16.63
CA ALA A 49 -4.27 14.15 -16.92
C ALA A 49 -4.74 14.09 -18.38
N PRO A 50 -5.97 14.48 -18.69
CA PRO A 50 -6.98 14.97 -17.74
C PRO A 50 -7.46 13.86 -16.81
N TYR A 51 -7.52 14.16 -15.51
CA TYR A 51 -7.85 13.17 -14.50
C TYR A 51 -9.30 12.69 -14.59
N LYS A 52 -9.48 11.38 -14.50
CA LYS A 52 -10.77 10.70 -14.50
C LYS A 52 -10.83 9.68 -13.39
N PHE A 53 -12.00 9.43 -12.85
CA PHE A 53 -12.19 8.32 -11.91
C PHE A 53 -12.01 6.98 -12.63
N THR A 54 -11.37 6.03 -11.95
CA THR A 54 -11.08 4.67 -12.46
C THR A 54 -11.56 3.58 -11.51
N GLY A 55 -11.98 3.95 -10.30
CA GLY A 55 -12.55 3.07 -9.30
C GLY A 55 -14.06 2.93 -9.41
N ASP A 56 -14.63 2.09 -8.57
CA ASP A 56 -16.07 2.00 -8.37
C ASP A 56 -16.62 3.16 -7.51
N ASP A 57 -17.95 3.21 -7.35
CA ASP A 57 -18.61 4.29 -6.63
C ASP A 57 -18.19 4.35 -5.15
N ASP A 58 -17.99 3.19 -4.50
CA ASP A 58 -17.58 3.12 -3.09
C ASP A 58 -16.15 3.63 -2.89
N GLU A 59 -15.24 3.30 -3.80
CA GLU A 59 -13.87 3.80 -3.80
C GLU A 59 -13.80 5.32 -4.02
N ILE A 60 -14.63 5.83 -4.95
CA ILE A 60 -14.72 7.25 -5.25
C ILE A 60 -15.31 8.02 -4.07
N ASP A 61 -16.36 7.50 -3.45
CA ASP A 61 -16.99 8.13 -2.29
C ASP A 61 -16.07 8.10 -1.06
N THR A 62 -15.30 7.03 -0.89
CA THR A 62 -14.23 6.96 0.11
C THR A 62 -13.19 8.05 -0.10
N LEU A 63 -12.70 8.23 -1.34
CA LEU A 63 -11.74 9.28 -1.68
C LEU A 63 -12.30 10.68 -1.35
N ARG A 64 -13.52 10.98 -1.79
CA ARG A 64 -14.19 12.26 -1.51
C ARG A 64 -14.35 12.51 -0.02
N SER A 65 -14.80 11.50 0.72
CA SER A 65 -14.99 11.56 2.16
C SER A 65 -13.68 11.81 2.91
N LYS A 66 -12.61 11.10 2.57
CA LYS A 66 -11.27 11.28 3.18
C LYS A 66 -10.66 12.65 2.88
N LEU A 67 -11.09 13.29 1.80
CA LEU A 67 -10.67 14.65 1.42
C LEU A 67 -11.67 15.73 1.86
N GLU A 68 -12.76 15.36 2.54
CA GLU A 68 -13.83 16.26 2.98
C GLU A 68 -14.48 17.03 1.82
N LEU A 69 -14.55 16.39 0.65
CA LEU A 69 -15.14 16.96 -0.56
C LEU A 69 -16.60 16.53 -0.72
N GLY A 70 -17.38 17.39 -1.39
CA GLY A 70 -18.78 17.08 -1.72
C GLY A 70 -18.91 15.96 -2.78
N VAL A 71 -20.08 15.34 -2.82
CA VAL A 71 -20.41 14.21 -3.74
C VAL A 71 -20.25 14.52 -5.22
N TYR A 72 -20.26 15.79 -5.61
CA TYR A 72 -20.08 16.23 -6.99
C TYR A 72 -18.63 16.59 -7.34
N ALA A 73 -17.68 16.40 -6.40
CA ALA A 73 -16.28 16.68 -6.67
C ALA A 73 -15.77 15.78 -7.80
N THR A 74 -15.11 16.40 -8.77
CA THR A 74 -14.51 15.70 -9.91
C THR A 74 -13.18 15.05 -9.53
N ALA A 75 -12.65 14.17 -10.36
CA ALA A 75 -11.32 13.61 -10.18
C ALA A 75 -10.23 14.70 -10.09
N GLU A 76 -10.37 15.77 -10.87
CA GLU A 76 -9.47 16.94 -10.82
C GLU A 76 -9.54 17.65 -9.47
N ASN A 77 -10.75 17.83 -8.91
CA ASN A 77 -10.92 18.39 -7.57
C ASN A 77 -10.24 17.53 -6.51
N CYS A 78 -10.39 16.20 -6.59
CA CYS A 78 -9.76 15.28 -5.67
C CYS A 78 -8.22 15.33 -5.77
N MET A 79 -7.67 15.39 -6.98
CA MET A 79 -6.22 15.50 -7.17
C MET A 79 -5.67 16.81 -6.62
N ASN A 80 -6.34 17.94 -6.88
CA ASN A 80 -5.94 19.23 -6.34
C ASN A 80 -6.00 19.25 -4.80
N ALA A 81 -7.05 18.67 -4.21
CA ALA A 81 -7.16 18.53 -2.76
C ALA A 81 -6.04 17.66 -2.16
N LEU A 82 -5.63 16.57 -2.83
CA LEU A 82 -4.48 15.77 -2.41
C LEU A 82 -3.18 16.56 -2.48
N TYR A 83 -2.96 17.32 -3.56
CA TYR A 83 -1.77 18.15 -3.71
C TYR A 83 -1.67 19.23 -2.63
N GLU A 84 -2.78 19.87 -2.31
CA GLU A 84 -2.86 20.88 -1.25
C GLU A 84 -2.69 20.25 0.13
N LYS A 85 -3.46 19.21 0.45
CA LYS A 85 -3.43 18.52 1.75
C LYS A 85 -2.05 18.02 2.14
N PHE A 86 -1.30 17.50 1.17
CA PHE A 86 0.03 16.92 1.38
C PHE A 86 1.18 17.80 0.90
N GLU A 87 0.91 19.05 0.54
CA GLU A 87 1.91 20.04 0.09
C GLU A 87 2.81 19.50 -1.03
N ILE A 88 2.20 18.80 -2.02
CA ILE A 88 2.94 18.18 -3.12
C ILE A 88 3.29 19.24 -4.16
N SER A 89 4.56 19.66 -4.18
CA SER A 89 5.07 20.73 -5.06
C SER A 89 4.92 20.41 -6.55
N ASP A 90 4.66 21.47 -7.35
CA ASP A 90 4.67 21.40 -8.82
C ASP A 90 6.03 21.00 -9.41
N SER A 91 7.12 21.23 -8.63
CA SER A 91 8.49 20.94 -9.05
C SER A 91 8.76 19.47 -9.35
N TYR A 92 7.94 18.54 -8.83
CA TYR A 92 8.07 17.10 -9.14
C TYR A 92 7.66 16.72 -10.56
N GLY A 93 6.96 17.60 -11.29
CA GLY A 93 6.34 17.26 -12.57
C GLY A 93 5.05 16.44 -12.40
N GLN A 94 4.20 16.47 -13.41
CA GLN A 94 2.83 15.96 -13.34
C GLN A 94 2.74 14.47 -12.97
N GLU A 95 3.55 13.65 -13.59
CA GLU A 95 3.54 12.20 -13.36
C GLU A 95 3.97 11.85 -11.93
N MET A 96 5.10 12.37 -11.49
CA MET A 96 5.59 12.09 -10.14
C MET A 96 4.67 12.65 -9.06
N ARG A 97 4.07 13.83 -9.27
CA ARG A 97 3.03 14.36 -8.37
C ARG A 97 1.87 13.39 -8.19
N ARG A 98 1.39 12.81 -9.31
CA ARG A 98 0.33 11.81 -9.25
C ARG A 98 0.75 10.56 -8.47
N TYR A 99 1.98 10.10 -8.65
CA TYR A 99 2.49 8.94 -7.92
C TYR A 99 2.64 9.23 -6.42
N ILE A 100 3.19 10.39 -6.05
CA ILE A 100 3.27 10.82 -4.65
C ILE A 100 1.87 10.91 -4.04
N ALA A 101 0.90 11.50 -4.76
CA ALA A 101 -0.48 11.59 -4.29
C ALA A 101 -1.10 10.20 -4.06
N GLY A 102 -0.80 9.20 -4.91
CA GLY A 102 -1.22 7.82 -4.73
C GLY A 102 -0.68 7.22 -3.43
N VAL A 103 0.61 7.36 -3.16
CA VAL A 103 1.23 6.89 -1.91
C VAL A 103 0.66 7.62 -0.69
N ARG A 104 0.47 8.93 -0.77
CA ARG A 104 -0.12 9.72 0.33
C ARG A 104 -1.57 9.32 0.59
N TYR A 105 -2.34 9.01 -0.45
CA TYR A 105 -3.68 8.48 -0.33
C TYR A 105 -3.70 7.12 0.37
N GLU A 106 -2.81 6.19 -0.04
CA GLU A 106 -2.65 4.90 0.65
C GLU A 106 -2.34 5.06 2.13
N MET A 107 -1.44 5.97 2.47
CA MET A 107 -1.13 6.29 3.87
C MET A 107 -2.36 6.81 4.61
N LEU A 108 -3.18 7.64 3.95
CA LEU A 108 -4.39 8.22 4.53
C LEU A 108 -5.46 7.17 4.83
N ILE A 109 -5.74 6.26 3.88
CA ILE A 109 -6.78 5.23 4.06
C ILE A 109 -6.36 4.11 5.02
N ARG A 110 -5.05 3.90 5.21
CA ARG A 110 -4.48 2.89 6.12
C ARG A 110 -4.12 3.44 7.50
N ASP A 111 -4.53 4.65 7.82
CA ASP A 111 -4.26 5.32 9.10
C ASP A 111 -2.76 5.30 9.46
N PHE A 112 -1.90 5.64 8.48
CA PHE A 112 -0.46 5.69 8.65
C PHE A 112 -0.07 6.60 9.82
N SER A 113 0.59 6.04 10.81
CA SER A 113 0.93 6.71 12.06
C SER A 113 2.26 6.22 12.62
N TYR A 114 2.66 6.71 13.79
CA TYR A 114 3.83 6.20 14.50
C TYR A 114 3.72 4.73 14.89
N GLN A 115 2.50 4.22 15.02
CA GLN A 115 2.22 2.84 15.40
C GLN A 115 1.90 1.97 14.18
N ASN A 116 1.38 2.56 13.10
CA ASN A 116 1.01 1.89 11.87
C ASN A 116 1.99 2.20 10.75
N ARG A 117 2.85 1.25 10.44
CA ARG A 117 3.73 1.30 9.26
C ARG A 117 2.91 1.01 7.99
N TYR A 118 3.42 1.47 6.86
CA TYR A 118 2.81 1.28 5.55
C TYR A 118 3.73 0.45 4.65
N THR A 119 3.17 -0.56 3.97
CA THR A 119 3.90 -1.31 2.95
C THR A 119 3.74 -0.61 1.61
N LEU A 120 4.84 -0.08 1.09
CA LEU A 120 4.87 0.64 -0.19
C LEU A 120 4.94 -0.31 -1.38
N ALA A 121 5.79 -1.33 -1.30
CA ALA A 121 5.97 -2.32 -2.36
C ALA A 121 6.27 -3.70 -1.77
N GLU A 122 5.88 -4.73 -2.49
CA GLU A 122 6.08 -6.12 -2.12
C GLU A 122 6.82 -6.86 -3.24
N ASP A 123 7.55 -7.91 -2.85
CA ASP A 123 8.28 -8.78 -3.77
C ASP A 123 9.24 -8.02 -4.70
N VAL A 124 9.97 -7.06 -4.13
CA VAL A 124 10.94 -6.28 -4.89
C VAL A 124 12.21 -7.08 -5.15
N SER A 125 12.88 -6.78 -6.26
CA SER A 125 14.13 -7.46 -6.66
C SER A 125 15.28 -7.16 -5.70
N VAL A 126 16.23 -8.08 -5.61
CA VAL A 126 17.47 -7.89 -4.84
C VAL A 126 18.25 -6.65 -5.32
N GLN A 127 18.24 -6.39 -6.64
CA GLN A 127 18.89 -5.20 -7.20
C GLN A 127 18.29 -3.92 -6.64
N THR A 128 16.96 -3.84 -6.57
CA THR A 128 16.25 -2.71 -5.95
C THR A 128 16.60 -2.55 -4.48
N VAL A 129 16.68 -3.66 -3.75
CA VAL A 129 17.09 -3.66 -2.33
C VAL A 129 18.48 -3.08 -2.15
N ILE A 130 19.44 -3.46 -3.00
CA ILE A 130 20.81 -2.95 -2.95
C ILE A 130 20.81 -1.43 -3.18
N GLU A 131 20.16 -0.96 -4.23
CA GLU A 131 20.10 0.46 -4.56
C GLU A 131 19.42 1.30 -3.44
N LEU A 132 18.33 0.81 -2.86
CA LEU A 132 17.70 1.46 -1.72
C LEU A 132 18.60 1.51 -0.49
N LYS A 133 19.35 0.45 -0.20
CA LYS A 133 20.30 0.40 0.91
C LYS A 133 21.48 1.34 0.71
N GLU A 134 22.01 1.46 -0.51
CA GLU A 134 23.06 2.41 -0.85
C GLU A 134 22.63 3.87 -0.63
N GLN A 135 21.35 4.17 -0.85
CA GLN A 135 20.79 5.50 -0.66
C GLN A 135 20.09 5.70 0.71
N SER A 136 20.18 4.73 1.61
CA SER A 136 19.43 4.72 2.89
C SER A 136 19.60 5.98 3.73
N PHE A 137 20.78 6.63 3.68
CA PHE A 137 21.04 7.89 4.38
C PHE A 137 20.11 9.03 3.92
N MET A 138 19.68 9.01 2.65
CA MET A 138 18.76 10.01 2.08
C MET A 138 17.29 9.58 2.12
N LEU A 139 17.02 8.33 2.47
CA LEU A 139 15.69 7.71 2.46
C LEU A 139 15.19 7.46 3.88
N GLY A 140 15.43 8.39 4.81
CA GLY A 140 14.94 8.29 6.17
C GLY A 140 13.43 8.05 6.21
N GLY A 141 12.99 6.99 6.87
CA GLY A 141 11.60 6.55 6.91
C GLY A 141 11.29 5.37 6.00
N ILE A 142 12.20 5.00 5.09
CA ILE A 142 12.11 3.79 4.27
C ILE A 142 12.91 2.67 4.95
N ASP A 143 12.30 1.51 5.06
CA ASP A 143 12.92 0.30 5.60
C ASP A 143 12.61 -0.89 4.69
N ILE A 144 13.45 -1.92 4.76
CA ILE A 144 13.33 -3.13 3.95
C ILE A 144 13.24 -4.32 4.89
N ILE A 145 12.14 -5.05 4.77
CA ILE A 145 11.97 -6.30 5.51
C ILE A 145 12.04 -7.49 4.56
N GLU A 146 12.59 -8.57 5.09
CA GLU A 146 12.67 -9.87 4.43
C GLU A 146 11.62 -10.78 5.04
N GLU A 147 10.82 -11.41 4.18
CA GLU A 147 9.77 -12.32 4.60
C GLU A 147 9.85 -13.63 3.82
N ALA A 148 9.76 -14.74 4.52
CA ALA A 148 9.71 -16.06 3.89
C ALA A 148 8.25 -16.40 3.54
N ILE A 149 7.93 -16.49 2.26
CA ILE A 149 6.63 -16.96 1.78
C ILE A 149 6.72 -18.40 1.33
N ARG A 150 5.68 -19.21 1.60
CA ARG A 150 5.57 -20.55 1.05
C ARG A 150 5.11 -20.47 -0.40
N GLN A 151 5.92 -21.02 -1.30
CA GLN A 151 5.53 -21.22 -2.68
C GLN A 151 5.05 -22.68 -2.84
N TYR A 152 3.81 -22.83 -3.29
CA TYR A 152 3.25 -24.12 -3.61
C TYR A 152 3.50 -24.42 -5.09
N ASP A 153 4.38 -25.37 -5.38
CA ASP A 153 4.63 -25.85 -6.74
C ASP A 153 3.49 -26.81 -7.12
N GLY A 154 2.44 -26.31 -7.74
CA GLY A 154 1.35 -27.15 -8.21
C GLY A 154 0.32 -26.35 -8.99
N LYS A 155 0.26 -26.57 -10.28
CA LYS A 155 -0.77 -26.02 -11.17
C LYS A 155 -2.16 -26.60 -10.92
N ASP A 156 -2.28 -27.60 -10.02
CA ASP A 156 -3.51 -28.40 -9.79
C ASP A 156 -3.95 -28.38 -8.32
N PHE A 157 -3.63 -27.33 -7.55
CA PHE A 157 -4.20 -27.21 -6.22
C PHE A 157 -5.66 -26.75 -6.33
N ILE A 158 -6.56 -27.70 -6.08
CA ILE A 158 -7.99 -27.43 -5.92
C ILE A 158 -8.12 -26.52 -4.68
N PRO A 159 -8.64 -25.27 -4.80
CA PRO A 159 -8.76 -24.33 -3.67
C PRO A 159 -9.53 -24.89 -2.46
N GLN A 160 -10.30 -25.96 -2.67
CA GLN A 160 -11.07 -26.67 -1.65
C GLN A 160 -10.22 -27.51 -0.69
N VAL A 161 -8.94 -27.80 -1.04
CA VAL A 161 -8.02 -28.58 -0.19
C VAL A 161 -7.18 -27.66 0.71
N VAL A 162 -7.03 -26.40 0.35
CA VAL A 162 -6.42 -25.38 1.20
C VAL A 162 -7.55 -24.68 1.93
N GLY A 163 -7.91 -25.18 3.10
CA GLY A 163 -8.95 -24.60 3.92
C GLY A 163 -8.69 -23.11 4.21
N ARG A 164 -9.74 -22.32 4.26
CA ARG A 164 -9.67 -20.95 4.80
C ARG A 164 -9.51 -21.06 6.32
N ILE A 165 -8.46 -20.45 6.84
CA ILE A 165 -8.33 -20.23 8.27
C ILE A 165 -9.06 -18.91 8.57
N GLY A 166 -10.06 -18.96 9.43
CA GLY A 166 -10.85 -17.82 9.86
C GLY A 166 -11.42 -18.10 11.25
N ALA A 167 -11.88 -17.06 11.94
CA ALA A 167 -12.58 -17.24 13.20
C ALA A 167 -13.81 -18.16 13.00
N ILE A 168 -14.07 -19.02 13.98
CA ILE A 168 -15.23 -19.93 13.99
C ILE A 168 -16.51 -19.11 13.87
N SER A 169 -17.37 -19.46 12.91
CA SER A 169 -18.72 -18.85 12.78
C SER A 169 -19.64 -19.28 13.93
N ALA A 170 -20.68 -18.52 14.18
CA ALA A 170 -21.65 -18.86 15.24
C ALA A 170 -22.35 -20.23 15.01
N GLU A 171 -22.48 -20.64 13.75
CA GLU A 171 -23.07 -21.92 13.37
C GLU A 171 -22.09 -23.07 13.63
N GLU A 172 -20.82 -22.90 13.25
CA GLU A 172 -19.75 -23.88 13.54
C GLU A 172 -19.48 -24.00 15.04
N TYR A 173 -19.58 -22.89 15.79
CA TYR A 173 -19.43 -22.92 17.24
C TYR A 173 -20.50 -23.75 17.94
N ALA A 174 -21.75 -23.71 17.43
CA ALA A 174 -22.84 -24.52 17.97
C ALA A 174 -22.57 -26.03 17.87
N GLU A 175 -21.80 -26.48 16.86
CA GLU A 175 -21.43 -27.89 16.66
C GLU A 175 -20.11 -28.27 17.38
N LEU A 176 -19.24 -27.30 17.63
CA LEU A 176 -17.88 -27.54 18.10
C LEU A 176 -17.66 -27.16 19.57
N SER A 177 -18.59 -26.43 20.19
CA SER A 177 -18.50 -26.01 21.58
C SER A 177 -18.33 -27.19 22.56
N ASP A 178 -19.03 -28.30 22.31
CA ASP A 178 -18.94 -29.51 23.12
C ASP A 178 -17.59 -30.25 22.98
N LYS A 179 -16.78 -29.88 21.97
CA LYS A 179 -15.43 -30.41 21.72
C LYS A 179 -14.33 -29.52 22.27
N GLY A 180 -14.69 -28.44 22.99
CA GLY A 180 -13.74 -27.57 23.69
C GLY A 180 -13.22 -26.40 22.84
N TYR A 181 -13.81 -26.11 21.70
CA TYR A 181 -13.45 -24.94 20.89
C TYR A 181 -14.12 -23.67 21.42
N SER A 182 -13.44 -22.53 21.27
CA SER A 182 -13.93 -21.20 21.64
C SER A 182 -14.17 -20.34 20.40
N LEU A 183 -14.97 -19.25 20.54
CA LEU A 183 -15.25 -18.30 19.44
C LEU A 183 -13.98 -17.56 18.94
N ASN A 184 -12.89 -17.62 19.70
CA ASN A 184 -11.60 -17.00 19.35
C ASN A 184 -10.61 -17.99 18.70
N ASP A 185 -11.00 -19.25 18.53
CA ASP A 185 -10.17 -20.24 17.85
C ASP A 185 -10.28 -20.07 16.33
N THR A 186 -9.19 -20.35 15.61
CA THR A 186 -9.06 -20.22 14.16
C THR A 186 -8.64 -21.52 13.50
#